data_ddc9349b925f34991a1d91237f216e37
#
_entry.id   ddc9349b925f34991a1d91237f216e37
#
_cell.length_a   1.000
_cell.length_b   1.000
_cell.length_c   1.000
_cell.angle_alpha   90.00
_cell.angle_beta   90.00
_cell.angle_gamma   90.00
#
_symmetry.space_group_name_H-M   'P 1'
#
loop_
_entity.id
_entity.type
_entity.pdbx_description
1 polymer ?
#
loop_
_entity_poly.entity_id
_entity_poly.type
_entity_poly.pdbx_seq_one_letter_code
_entity_poly.pdbx_strand_id
1 'polypeptide(L)'
;MIPTLLFVAFLVMMLMGVPIGAALGLAGAACIALANSDAQWFGLLAVPQNFYAGLGKYPLLAIPMFVLVGSIFDRSGVALRLVNFAVAIVGRGPGMLPLVAIVVAMFLGGISGSGPANAAAVGAVMIAAMSRAGYPAAFSASVVGAAAATDILIPPSVAFIVYSVLVPGASVPALFAAGMIPGILAGVALIVPTVLLARKHKMGALESSLPRPPLWQSFKEATWGLAAPVLILGGMRAGWFTPTEAAVVAVFYGLFVGMVIHRTIKWPDLFVILRESGELSAIILLVVSLAGIFAFSLSTLGVIDPVTNAIVNSGLGEYGVLSLLILMLITVGMFLDGVSIFLIFVPLLWPIVQFYKWDPVWFGVILTLKVALGQFTPPLAVNLMVSCRIAGVRMEETVRWVGWMLFSMFLVMVAVIVWPELALWLPRYLGY
;
A
#
# COMPACT_ATOMS: atom_id res chain seq x y z
N MET A 1 24.78 5.02 24.44
CA MET A 1 23.60 5.25 25.31
C MET A 1 22.48 6.00 24.59
N ILE A 2 22.68 7.19 24.03
CA ILE A 2 21.62 7.98 23.35
C ILE A 2 20.99 7.26 22.15
N PRO A 3 21.76 6.57 21.25
CA PRO A 3 21.18 5.79 20.16
C PRO A 3 20.20 4.70 20.61
N THR A 4 20.54 3.98 21.67
CA THR A 4 19.65 2.96 22.25
C THR A 4 18.40 3.59 22.85
N LEU A 5 18.54 4.77 23.47
CA LEU A 5 17.41 5.53 24.03
C LEU A 5 16.42 5.94 22.94
N LEU A 6 16.88 6.30 21.72
CA LEU A 6 16.03 6.66 20.59
C LEU A 6 15.03 5.56 20.26
N PHE A 7 15.53 4.32 20.07
CA PHE A 7 14.67 3.18 19.74
C PHE A 7 13.81 2.73 20.93
N VAL A 8 14.38 2.72 22.15
CA VAL A 8 13.63 2.36 23.35
C VAL A 8 12.51 3.36 23.62
N ALA A 9 12.78 4.65 23.54
CA ALA A 9 11.77 5.70 23.72
C ALA A 9 10.66 5.58 22.66
N PHE A 10 11.01 5.39 21.41
CA PHE A 10 10.05 5.17 20.32
C PHE A 10 9.16 3.93 20.61
N LEU A 11 9.77 2.78 20.91
CA LEU A 11 9.06 1.54 21.20
C LEU A 11 8.14 1.65 22.44
N VAL A 12 8.64 2.25 23.52
CA VAL A 12 7.85 2.45 24.73
C VAL A 12 6.64 3.33 24.46
N MET A 13 6.84 4.47 23.78
CA MET A 13 5.72 5.36 23.42
C MET A 13 4.70 4.64 22.52
N MET A 14 5.16 3.87 21.54
CA MET A 14 4.29 3.08 20.66
C MET A 14 3.48 2.05 21.46
N LEU A 15 4.11 1.32 22.38
CA LEU A 15 3.43 0.33 23.26
C LEU A 15 2.46 0.99 24.22
N MET A 16 2.69 2.24 24.62
CA MET A 16 1.77 3.05 25.41
C MET A 16 0.58 3.59 24.62
N GLY A 17 0.51 3.32 23.30
CA GLY A 17 -0.58 3.75 22.43
C GLY A 17 -0.42 5.17 21.85
N VAL A 18 0.76 5.76 21.96
CA VAL A 18 1.04 7.05 21.29
C VAL A 18 1.03 6.86 19.77
N PRO A 19 0.35 7.73 19.00
CA PRO A 19 0.37 7.65 17.55
C PRO A 19 1.79 7.61 16.99
N ILE A 20 2.03 6.75 16.00
CA ILE A 20 3.38 6.44 15.48
C ILE A 20 4.14 7.70 15.07
N GLY A 21 3.49 8.63 14.34
CA GLY A 21 4.10 9.89 13.96
C GLY A 21 4.57 10.71 15.17
N ALA A 22 3.72 10.83 16.19
CA ALA A 22 4.08 11.55 17.42
C ALA A 22 5.23 10.85 18.17
N ALA A 23 5.22 9.52 18.25
CA ALA A 23 6.29 8.75 18.87
C ALA A 23 7.64 8.96 18.14
N LEU A 24 7.64 9.00 16.80
CA LEU A 24 8.82 9.28 15.98
C LEU A 24 9.36 10.70 16.24
N GLY A 25 8.48 11.69 16.16
CA GLY A 25 8.86 13.08 16.34
C GLY A 25 9.37 13.37 17.74
N LEU A 26 8.68 12.88 18.77
CA LEU A 26 9.07 13.09 20.18
C LEU A 26 10.37 12.36 20.52
N ALA A 27 10.54 11.10 20.11
CA ALA A 27 11.77 10.34 20.33
C ALA A 27 12.97 11.05 19.65
N GLY A 28 12.80 11.45 18.37
CA GLY A 28 13.82 12.17 17.64
C GLY A 28 14.18 13.50 18.28
N ALA A 29 13.19 14.34 18.58
CA ALA A 29 13.41 15.65 19.19
C ALA A 29 14.05 15.55 20.59
N ALA A 30 13.58 14.60 21.43
CA ALA A 30 14.16 14.39 22.76
C ALA A 30 15.62 13.94 22.68
N CYS A 31 15.96 13.02 21.78
CA CYS A 31 17.33 12.56 21.60
C CYS A 31 18.26 13.66 21.03
N ILE A 32 17.76 14.50 20.12
CA ILE A 32 18.51 15.68 19.65
C ILE A 32 18.76 16.62 20.84
N ALA A 33 17.75 16.90 21.66
CA ALA A 33 17.89 17.76 22.82
C ALA A 33 18.92 17.22 23.83
N LEU A 34 18.86 15.91 24.12
CA LEU A 34 19.80 15.25 25.05
C LEU A 34 21.23 15.19 24.50
N ALA A 35 21.40 14.94 23.21
CA ALA A 35 22.73 14.91 22.58
C ALA A 35 23.40 16.29 22.51
N ASN A 36 22.60 17.36 22.49
CA ASN A 36 23.05 18.73 22.42
C ASN A 36 22.94 19.49 23.77
N SER A 37 22.88 18.76 24.89
CA SER A 37 22.76 19.36 26.23
C SER A 37 23.88 20.38 26.54
N ASP A 38 25.08 20.18 25.98
CA ASP A 38 26.24 21.05 26.12
C ASP A 38 26.41 22.04 24.96
N ALA A 39 25.66 21.86 23.87
CA ALA A 39 25.66 22.73 22.71
C ALA A 39 24.47 23.70 22.82
N GLN A 40 24.75 24.99 22.74
CA GLN A 40 23.73 26.04 22.76
C GLN A 40 22.63 25.77 21.73
N TRP A 41 21.47 26.36 21.87
CA TRP A 41 20.22 26.37 21.10
C TRP A 41 20.21 25.88 19.63
N PHE A 42 21.35 25.80 18.97
CA PHE A 42 21.47 25.40 17.56
C PHE A 42 20.96 23.96 17.29
N GLY A 43 21.14 23.01 18.22
CA GLY A 43 20.67 21.64 18.06
C GLY A 43 19.14 21.53 17.99
N LEU A 44 18.43 22.36 18.76
CA LEU A 44 16.96 22.39 18.75
C LEU A 44 16.38 23.03 17.48
N LEU A 45 17.11 23.93 16.82
CA LEU A 45 16.70 24.50 15.53
C LEU A 45 16.64 23.44 14.41
N ALA A 46 17.37 22.34 14.54
CA ALA A 46 17.29 21.24 13.59
C ALA A 46 15.90 20.57 13.58
N VAL A 47 15.17 20.61 14.70
CA VAL A 47 13.82 19.99 14.78
C VAL A 47 12.83 20.67 13.83
N PRO A 48 12.55 21.99 13.91
CA PRO A 48 11.65 22.65 12.95
C PRO A 48 12.19 22.63 11.53
N GLN A 49 13.52 22.71 11.33
CA GLN A 49 14.11 22.65 9.98
C GLN A 49 13.83 21.31 9.31
N ASN A 50 14.03 20.20 10.00
CA ASN A 50 13.77 18.86 9.44
C ASN A 50 12.28 18.57 9.30
N PHE A 51 11.44 19.12 10.17
CA PHE A 51 10.00 19.10 10.00
C PHE A 51 9.58 19.75 8.68
N TYR A 52 10.05 20.95 8.41
CA TYR A 52 9.78 21.68 7.17
C TYR A 52 10.38 21.00 5.94
N ALA A 53 11.64 20.56 6.03
CA ALA A 53 12.32 19.86 4.94
C ALA A 53 11.61 18.54 4.56
N GLY A 54 11.01 17.88 5.54
CA GLY A 54 10.17 16.70 5.31
C GLY A 54 8.97 16.97 4.42
N LEU A 55 8.32 18.14 4.56
CA LEU A 55 7.13 18.53 3.77
C LEU A 55 7.47 19.19 2.43
N GLY A 56 8.63 19.81 2.31
CA GLY A 56 8.99 20.65 1.15
C GLY A 56 9.31 19.88 -0.14
N LYS A 57 9.14 18.56 -0.17
CA LYS A 57 9.47 17.74 -1.33
C LYS A 57 8.29 17.66 -2.31
N TYR A 58 8.53 18.11 -3.55
CA TYR A 58 7.51 18.23 -4.59
C TYR A 58 6.63 16.97 -4.81
N PRO A 59 7.17 15.72 -4.83
CA PRO A 59 6.34 14.54 -5.03
C PRO A 59 5.28 14.33 -3.94
N LEU A 60 5.48 14.87 -2.73
CA LEU A 60 4.51 14.74 -1.63
C LEU A 60 3.18 15.46 -1.92
N LEU A 61 3.18 16.46 -2.81
CA LEU A 61 1.94 17.13 -3.24
C LEU A 61 0.98 16.20 -3.97
N ALA A 62 1.49 15.10 -4.55
CA ALA A 62 0.65 14.09 -5.18
C ALA A 62 -0.17 13.29 -4.17
N ILE A 63 0.29 13.13 -2.92
CA ILE A 63 -0.37 12.32 -1.89
C ILE A 63 -1.79 12.82 -1.59
N PRO A 64 -2.00 14.11 -1.22
CA PRO A 64 -3.36 14.63 -0.98
C PRO A 64 -4.28 14.45 -2.17
N MET A 65 -3.75 14.64 -3.38
CA MET A 65 -4.55 14.50 -4.60
C MET A 65 -4.94 13.04 -4.86
N PHE A 66 -4.03 12.06 -4.70
CA PHE A 66 -4.37 10.65 -4.86
C PHE A 66 -5.31 10.15 -3.74
N VAL A 67 -5.14 10.61 -2.50
CA VAL A 67 -6.09 10.31 -1.41
C VAL A 67 -7.48 10.84 -1.75
N LEU A 68 -7.57 12.05 -2.31
CA LEU A 68 -8.82 12.63 -2.78
C LEU A 68 -9.43 11.84 -3.94
N VAL A 69 -8.62 11.41 -4.91
CA VAL A 69 -9.03 10.51 -6.00
C VAL A 69 -9.67 9.25 -5.44
N GLY A 70 -9.00 8.57 -4.50
CA GLY A 70 -9.52 7.37 -3.84
C GLY A 70 -10.90 7.61 -3.23
N SER A 71 -11.04 8.65 -2.40
CA SER A 71 -12.31 9.00 -1.73
C SER A 71 -13.44 9.36 -2.72
N ILE A 72 -13.11 9.97 -3.86
CA ILE A 72 -14.06 10.26 -4.93
C ILE A 72 -14.53 8.95 -5.59
N PHE A 73 -13.59 8.08 -5.98
CA PHE A 73 -13.92 6.85 -6.67
C PHE A 73 -14.68 5.86 -5.78
N ASP A 74 -14.40 5.80 -4.49
CA ASP A 74 -15.16 4.99 -3.51
C ASP A 74 -16.64 5.35 -3.49
N ARG A 75 -16.97 6.63 -3.65
CA ARG A 75 -18.36 7.15 -3.67
C ARG A 75 -18.95 7.25 -5.08
N SER A 76 -18.15 7.15 -6.12
CA SER A 76 -18.57 7.28 -7.52
C SER A 76 -19.39 6.09 -8.04
N GLY A 77 -19.50 5.01 -7.27
CA GLY A 77 -20.16 3.77 -7.67
C GLY A 77 -19.40 2.97 -8.73
N VAL A 78 -18.14 3.32 -9.00
CA VAL A 78 -17.25 2.59 -9.93
C VAL A 78 -17.02 1.16 -9.45
N ALA A 79 -16.81 0.94 -8.14
CA ALA A 79 -16.58 -0.39 -7.57
C ALA A 79 -17.68 -1.38 -7.94
N LEU A 80 -18.95 -1.01 -7.76
CA LEU A 80 -20.09 -1.87 -8.10
C LEU A 80 -20.13 -2.21 -9.61
N ARG A 81 -19.81 -1.25 -10.47
CA ARG A 81 -19.81 -1.44 -11.93
C ARG A 81 -18.67 -2.34 -12.39
N LEU A 82 -17.50 -2.20 -11.79
CA LEU A 82 -16.36 -3.11 -12.01
C LEU A 82 -16.69 -4.52 -11.54
N VAL A 83 -17.35 -4.70 -10.39
CA VAL A 83 -17.83 -6.00 -9.91
C VAL A 83 -18.79 -6.61 -10.92
N ASN A 84 -19.82 -5.87 -11.37
CA ASN A 84 -20.78 -6.39 -12.35
C ASN A 84 -20.11 -6.81 -13.66
N PHE A 85 -19.14 -6.03 -14.13
CA PHE A 85 -18.39 -6.35 -15.34
C PHE A 85 -17.50 -7.59 -15.14
N ALA A 86 -16.79 -7.69 -14.02
CA ALA A 86 -15.95 -8.84 -13.72
C ALA A 86 -16.79 -10.12 -13.56
N VAL A 87 -17.96 -10.07 -12.90
CA VAL A 87 -18.92 -11.19 -12.84
C VAL A 87 -19.42 -11.57 -14.23
N ALA A 88 -19.67 -10.59 -15.10
CA ALA A 88 -20.09 -10.84 -16.46
C ALA A 88 -19.02 -11.57 -17.30
N ILE A 89 -17.73 -11.32 -17.07
CA ILE A 89 -16.63 -11.97 -17.79
C ILE A 89 -16.33 -13.35 -17.21
N VAL A 90 -16.13 -13.44 -15.90
CA VAL A 90 -15.59 -14.63 -15.22
C VAL A 90 -16.55 -15.79 -15.25
N GLY A 91 -17.85 -15.52 -15.30
CA GLY A 91 -18.88 -16.57 -15.33
C GLY A 91 -19.31 -17.00 -13.94
N ARG A 92 -19.73 -18.26 -13.82
CA ARG A 92 -20.34 -18.86 -12.61
C ARG A 92 -19.66 -20.17 -12.26
N GLY A 93 -19.55 -20.44 -10.99
CA GLY A 93 -19.04 -21.71 -10.49
C GLY A 93 -18.20 -21.53 -9.21
N PRO A 94 -17.93 -22.62 -8.49
CA PRO A 94 -17.20 -22.54 -7.22
C PRO A 94 -15.84 -21.82 -7.36
N GLY A 95 -15.68 -20.70 -6.65
CA GLY A 95 -14.45 -19.90 -6.65
C GLY A 95 -14.47 -18.71 -7.63
N MET A 96 -15.52 -18.48 -8.40
CA MET A 96 -15.57 -17.38 -9.36
C MET A 96 -15.81 -16.04 -8.67
N LEU A 97 -16.72 -15.94 -7.69
CA LEU A 97 -16.93 -14.71 -6.93
C LEU A 97 -15.67 -14.25 -6.14
N PRO A 98 -14.98 -15.15 -5.43
CA PRO A 98 -13.67 -14.82 -4.84
C PRO A 98 -12.64 -14.31 -5.86
N LEU A 99 -12.57 -14.94 -7.04
CA LEU A 99 -11.72 -14.49 -8.15
C LEU A 99 -12.11 -13.07 -8.60
N VAL A 100 -13.41 -12.81 -8.76
CA VAL A 100 -13.92 -11.47 -9.09
C VAL A 100 -13.49 -10.45 -8.03
N ALA A 101 -13.57 -10.79 -6.74
CA ALA A 101 -13.13 -9.89 -5.67
C ALA A 101 -11.66 -9.49 -5.83
N ILE A 102 -10.78 -10.44 -6.16
CA ILE A 102 -9.36 -10.18 -6.38
C ILE A 102 -9.15 -9.27 -7.61
N VAL A 103 -9.76 -9.61 -8.74
CA VAL A 103 -9.63 -8.82 -9.98
C VAL A 103 -10.14 -7.39 -9.79
N VAL A 104 -11.29 -7.22 -9.13
CA VAL A 104 -11.84 -5.88 -8.86
C VAL A 104 -10.97 -5.10 -7.91
N ALA A 105 -10.43 -5.74 -6.86
CA ALA A 105 -9.48 -5.10 -5.94
C ALA A 105 -8.22 -4.61 -6.68
N MET A 106 -7.69 -5.40 -7.62
CA MET A 106 -6.55 -4.99 -8.44
C MET A 106 -6.87 -3.74 -9.29
N PHE A 107 -8.05 -3.69 -9.91
CA PHE A 107 -8.45 -2.52 -10.71
C PHE A 107 -8.68 -1.27 -9.85
N LEU A 108 -9.36 -1.43 -8.71
CA LEU A 108 -9.57 -0.32 -7.78
C LEU A 108 -8.27 0.14 -7.12
N GLY A 109 -7.34 -0.78 -6.89
CA GLY A 109 -5.99 -0.48 -6.44
C GLY A 109 -5.30 0.54 -7.34
N GLY A 110 -5.38 0.33 -8.67
CA GLY A 110 -4.89 1.27 -9.66
C GLY A 110 -5.61 2.64 -9.70
N ILE A 111 -6.48 2.93 -8.75
CA ILE A 111 -7.20 4.20 -8.65
C ILE A 111 -7.03 4.83 -7.26
N SER A 112 -7.23 4.04 -6.19
CA SER A 112 -7.29 4.56 -4.83
C SER A 112 -5.93 4.62 -4.13
N GLY A 113 -5.04 3.69 -4.41
CA GLY A 113 -3.72 3.60 -3.77
C GLY A 113 -3.76 3.39 -2.26
N SER A 114 -4.92 2.98 -1.70
CA SER A 114 -5.15 2.79 -0.27
C SER A 114 -5.80 1.44 0.03
N GLY A 115 -4.99 0.46 0.50
CA GLY A 115 -5.47 -0.89 0.82
C GLY A 115 -6.72 -0.93 1.71
N PRO A 116 -6.77 -0.22 2.85
CA PRO A 116 -7.96 -0.20 3.69
C PRO A 116 -9.22 0.36 3.01
N ALA A 117 -9.10 1.40 2.19
CA ALA A 117 -10.21 1.96 1.43
C ALA A 117 -10.71 0.96 0.39
N ASN A 118 -9.78 0.31 -0.34
CA ASN A 118 -10.09 -0.75 -1.29
C ASN A 118 -10.76 -1.96 -0.60
N ALA A 119 -10.25 -2.39 0.57
CA ALA A 119 -10.89 -3.44 1.38
C ALA A 119 -12.32 -3.07 1.79
N ALA A 120 -12.58 -1.80 2.09
CA ALA A 120 -13.92 -1.32 2.42
C ALA A 120 -14.84 -1.31 1.20
N ALA A 121 -14.41 -0.74 0.07
CA ALA A 121 -15.21 -0.61 -1.14
C ALA A 121 -15.56 -1.98 -1.76
N VAL A 122 -14.54 -2.85 -1.97
CA VAL A 122 -14.74 -4.20 -2.49
C VAL A 122 -15.47 -5.07 -1.48
N GLY A 123 -15.12 -4.95 -0.20
CA GLY A 123 -15.71 -5.72 0.89
C GLY A 123 -17.21 -5.50 1.03
N ALA A 124 -17.66 -4.25 0.97
CA ALA A 124 -19.07 -3.91 1.06
C ALA A 124 -19.92 -4.64 0.01
N VAL A 125 -19.40 -4.83 -1.19
CA VAL A 125 -20.11 -5.48 -2.30
C VAL A 125 -19.86 -6.99 -2.30
N MET A 126 -18.60 -7.41 -2.24
CA MET A 126 -18.22 -8.80 -2.49
C MET A 126 -18.44 -9.71 -1.30
N ILE A 127 -18.23 -9.25 -0.05
CA ILE A 127 -18.48 -10.08 1.13
C ILE A 127 -19.96 -10.43 1.20
N ALA A 128 -20.85 -9.44 0.95
CA ALA A 128 -22.29 -9.70 0.92
C ALA A 128 -22.70 -10.64 -0.24
N ALA A 129 -22.08 -10.51 -1.41
CA ALA A 129 -22.36 -11.39 -2.56
C ALA A 129 -21.87 -12.82 -2.30
N MET A 130 -20.65 -12.99 -1.78
CA MET A 130 -20.07 -14.28 -1.43
C MET A 130 -20.85 -14.98 -0.31
N SER A 131 -21.29 -14.23 0.71
CA SER A 131 -22.13 -14.79 1.78
C SER A 131 -23.44 -15.34 1.23
N ARG A 132 -24.12 -14.62 0.34
CA ARG A 132 -25.34 -15.10 -0.36
C ARG A 132 -25.10 -16.31 -1.24
N ALA A 133 -23.90 -16.46 -1.78
CA ALA A 133 -23.49 -17.60 -2.59
C ALA A 133 -23.09 -18.85 -1.76
N GLY A 134 -23.06 -18.73 -0.42
CA GLY A 134 -22.72 -19.84 0.48
C GLY A 134 -21.23 -19.95 0.80
N TYR A 135 -20.46 -18.86 0.67
CA TYR A 135 -19.08 -18.82 1.17
C TYR A 135 -19.04 -18.49 2.65
N PRO A 136 -18.13 -19.11 3.43
CA PRO A 136 -17.91 -18.74 4.82
C PRO A 136 -17.47 -17.26 4.94
N ALA A 137 -18.04 -16.55 5.90
CA ALA A 137 -17.75 -15.13 6.09
C ALA A 137 -16.25 -14.88 6.37
N ALA A 138 -15.59 -15.73 7.15
CA ALA A 138 -14.16 -15.68 7.43
C ALA A 138 -13.30 -15.89 6.17
N PHE A 139 -13.71 -16.79 5.26
CA PHE A 139 -13.04 -16.96 3.97
C PHE A 139 -13.20 -15.71 3.09
N SER A 140 -14.43 -15.17 3.02
CA SER A 140 -14.72 -13.94 2.24
C SER A 140 -13.92 -12.76 2.74
N ALA A 141 -13.81 -12.57 4.07
CA ALA A 141 -12.98 -11.53 4.67
C ALA A 141 -11.49 -11.71 4.32
N SER A 142 -10.99 -12.96 4.36
CA SER A 142 -9.61 -13.29 4.03
C SER A 142 -9.28 -12.95 2.57
N VAL A 143 -10.16 -13.31 1.63
CA VAL A 143 -9.98 -13.03 0.19
C VAL A 143 -9.94 -11.52 -0.05
N VAL A 144 -10.91 -10.77 0.49
CA VAL A 144 -10.97 -9.32 0.29
C VAL A 144 -9.80 -8.60 0.94
N GLY A 145 -9.42 -8.98 2.17
CA GLY A 145 -8.28 -8.39 2.88
C GLY A 145 -6.95 -8.64 2.16
N ALA A 146 -6.74 -9.85 1.63
CA ALA A 146 -5.55 -10.18 0.86
C ALA A 146 -5.56 -9.49 -0.52
N ALA A 147 -6.71 -9.46 -1.21
CA ALA A 147 -6.84 -8.81 -2.51
C ALA A 147 -6.56 -7.31 -2.42
N ALA A 148 -7.06 -6.64 -1.38
CA ALA A 148 -6.82 -5.21 -1.16
C ALA A 148 -5.33 -4.89 -0.92
N ALA A 149 -4.51 -5.85 -0.51
CA ALA A 149 -3.08 -5.64 -0.34
C ALA A 149 -2.31 -5.47 -1.66
N THR A 150 -2.89 -5.85 -2.80
CA THR A 150 -2.28 -5.61 -4.12
C THR A 150 -2.31 -4.15 -4.54
N ASP A 151 -3.15 -3.36 -3.90
CA ASP A 151 -3.37 -1.94 -4.16
C ASP A 151 -2.09 -1.11 -4.08
N ILE A 152 -1.27 -1.31 -3.05
CA ILE A 152 -0.03 -0.55 -2.88
C ILE A 152 1.04 -0.88 -3.94
N LEU A 153 0.86 -1.95 -4.71
CA LEU A 153 1.77 -2.35 -5.79
C LEU A 153 1.31 -1.83 -7.16
N ILE A 154 -0.01 -1.75 -7.36
CA ILE A 154 -0.58 -1.33 -8.64
C ILE A 154 -0.71 0.20 -8.65
N PRO A 155 -0.08 0.90 -9.59
CA PRO A 155 -0.11 2.36 -9.62
C PRO A 155 -1.50 2.94 -9.94
N PRO A 156 -1.80 4.13 -9.40
CA PRO A 156 -0.95 4.97 -8.53
C PRO A 156 -0.88 4.47 -7.09
N SER A 157 0.28 4.55 -6.48
CA SER A 157 0.53 4.06 -5.12
C SER A 157 1.16 5.14 -4.24
N VAL A 158 0.52 5.45 -3.11
CA VAL A 158 1.05 6.38 -2.11
C VAL A 158 2.37 5.86 -1.52
N ALA A 159 2.50 4.55 -1.36
CA ALA A 159 3.71 3.91 -0.86
C ALA A 159 4.93 4.20 -1.75
N PHE A 160 4.78 4.07 -3.07
CA PHE A 160 5.85 4.40 -4.02
C PHE A 160 6.21 5.89 -4.04
N ILE A 161 5.22 6.77 -3.85
CA ILE A 161 5.49 8.22 -3.75
C ILE A 161 6.33 8.51 -2.50
N VAL A 162 5.96 7.95 -1.34
CA VAL A 162 6.73 8.12 -0.10
C VAL A 162 8.14 7.57 -0.26
N TYR A 163 8.29 6.38 -0.86
CA TYR A 163 9.60 5.78 -1.10
C TYR A 163 10.48 6.65 -2.01
N SER A 164 9.93 7.19 -3.10
CA SER A 164 10.66 8.05 -4.04
C SER A 164 11.21 9.33 -3.39
N VAL A 165 10.54 9.82 -2.36
CA VAL A 165 10.97 11.00 -1.59
C VAL A 165 12.16 10.69 -0.70
N LEU A 166 12.27 9.43 -0.24
CA LEU A 166 13.33 8.99 0.69
C LEU A 166 14.57 8.49 -0.04
N VAL A 167 14.43 7.97 -1.27
CA VAL A 167 15.49 7.27 -1.99
C VAL A 167 15.91 8.02 -3.24
N PRO A 168 17.13 8.59 -3.26
CA PRO A 168 17.68 9.21 -4.45
C PRO A 168 17.77 8.21 -5.63
N GLY A 169 17.36 8.64 -6.81
CA GLY A 169 17.39 7.81 -8.02
C GLY A 169 16.14 6.94 -8.25
N ALA A 170 15.24 6.81 -7.28
CA ALA A 170 13.97 6.11 -7.43
C ALA A 170 12.84 7.11 -7.81
N SER A 171 12.66 7.39 -9.09
CA SER A 171 11.60 8.30 -9.54
C SER A 171 10.21 7.67 -9.40
N VAL A 172 9.17 8.50 -9.16
CA VAL A 172 7.77 8.02 -9.08
C VAL A 172 7.34 7.28 -10.36
N PRO A 173 7.60 7.78 -11.58
CA PRO A 173 7.24 7.04 -12.80
C PRO A 173 7.94 5.69 -12.93
N ALA A 174 9.23 5.60 -12.55
CA ALA A 174 9.98 4.35 -12.56
C ALA A 174 9.39 3.33 -11.58
N LEU A 175 9.06 3.75 -10.34
CA LEU A 175 8.44 2.91 -9.34
C LEU A 175 7.03 2.45 -9.75
N PHE A 176 6.25 3.32 -10.36
CA PHE A 176 4.93 2.97 -10.87
C PHE A 176 5.03 1.93 -11.98
N ALA A 177 5.95 2.09 -12.91
CA ALA A 177 6.21 1.08 -13.94
C ALA A 177 6.70 -0.24 -13.33
N ALA A 178 7.62 -0.18 -12.36
CA ALA A 178 8.19 -1.35 -11.69
C ALA A 178 7.16 -2.16 -10.87
N GLY A 179 6.17 -1.50 -10.28
CA GLY A 179 5.12 -2.14 -9.49
C GLY A 179 4.07 -2.88 -10.31
N MET A 180 3.89 -2.55 -11.60
CA MET A 180 2.85 -3.11 -12.45
C MET A 180 2.92 -4.64 -12.56
N ILE A 181 4.04 -5.19 -12.99
CA ILE A 181 4.20 -6.63 -13.19
C ILE A 181 4.13 -7.38 -11.87
N PRO A 182 4.88 -7.01 -10.80
CA PRO A 182 4.75 -7.63 -9.49
C PRO A 182 3.36 -7.53 -8.89
N GLY A 183 2.66 -6.40 -9.06
CA GLY A 183 1.29 -6.21 -8.60
C GLY A 183 0.29 -7.15 -9.28
N ILE A 184 0.39 -7.29 -10.61
CA ILE A 184 -0.43 -8.25 -11.37
C ILE A 184 -0.10 -9.68 -10.95
N LEU A 185 1.18 -10.03 -10.81
CA LEU A 185 1.60 -11.36 -10.36
C LEU A 185 1.08 -11.67 -8.95
N ALA A 186 1.12 -10.69 -8.03
CA ALA A 186 0.57 -10.84 -6.68
C ALA A 186 -0.94 -11.16 -6.72
N GLY A 187 -1.71 -10.44 -7.53
CA GLY A 187 -3.12 -10.72 -7.72
C GLY A 187 -3.39 -12.11 -8.32
N VAL A 188 -2.66 -12.48 -9.38
CA VAL A 188 -2.75 -13.81 -10.00
C VAL A 188 -2.38 -14.91 -9.00
N ALA A 189 -1.33 -14.71 -8.21
CA ALA A 189 -0.91 -15.65 -7.19
C ALA A 189 -1.98 -15.87 -6.10
N LEU A 190 -2.72 -14.82 -5.73
CA LEU A 190 -3.84 -14.93 -4.78
C LEU A 190 -5.04 -15.71 -5.36
N ILE A 191 -5.25 -15.68 -6.68
CA ILE A 191 -6.35 -16.43 -7.32
C ILE A 191 -6.17 -17.93 -7.12
N VAL A 192 -4.94 -18.43 -7.23
CA VAL A 192 -4.65 -19.88 -7.17
C VAL A 192 -5.15 -20.52 -5.87
N PRO A 193 -4.66 -20.13 -4.66
CA PRO A 193 -5.13 -20.74 -3.42
C PRO A 193 -6.61 -20.45 -3.16
N THR A 194 -7.11 -19.29 -3.56
CA THR A 194 -8.50 -18.89 -3.37
C THR A 194 -9.45 -19.84 -4.11
N VAL A 195 -9.20 -20.10 -5.39
CA VAL A 195 -10.05 -21.00 -6.20
C VAL A 195 -9.88 -22.45 -5.76
N LEU A 196 -8.64 -22.89 -5.45
CA LEU A 196 -8.38 -24.25 -4.98
C LEU A 196 -9.09 -24.54 -3.65
N LEU A 197 -9.03 -23.61 -2.69
CA LEU A 197 -9.70 -23.75 -1.40
C LEU A 197 -11.23 -23.75 -1.56
N ALA A 198 -11.79 -22.86 -2.40
CA ALA A 198 -13.21 -22.80 -2.66
C ALA A 198 -13.72 -24.13 -3.25
N ARG A 199 -13.00 -24.69 -4.21
CA ARG A 199 -13.35 -25.99 -4.83
C ARG A 199 -13.18 -27.17 -3.86
N LYS A 200 -12.03 -27.22 -3.14
CA LYS A 200 -11.74 -28.29 -2.16
C LYS A 200 -12.80 -28.39 -1.08
N HIS A 201 -13.26 -27.25 -0.57
CA HIS A 201 -14.25 -27.18 0.49
C HIS A 201 -15.70 -27.05 -0.01
N LYS A 202 -15.93 -27.21 -1.34
CA LYS A 202 -17.25 -27.11 -1.99
C LYS A 202 -18.01 -25.84 -1.61
N MET A 203 -17.30 -24.71 -1.50
CA MET A 203 -17.88 -23.41 -1.19
C MET A 203 -18.56 -22.81 -2.43
N GLY A 204 -19.53 -21.91 -2.22
CA GLY A 204 -20.20 -21.24 -3.33
C GLY A 204 -21.23 -22.12 -4.06
N ALA A 205 -21.87 -23.03 -3.34
CA ALA A 205 -22.86 -23.94 -3.93
C ALA A 205 -24.03 -23.21 -4.59
N LEU A 206 -24.40 -22.02 -4.09
CA LEU A 206 -25.49 -21.19 -4.62
C LEU A 206 -25.03 -20.19 -5.69
N GLU A 207 -23.74 -20.13 -6.02
CA GLU A 207 -23.19 -19.16 -6.96
C GLU A 207 -23.78 -19.30 -8.37
N SER A 208 -24.08 -20.52 -8.80
CA SER A 208 -24.69 -20.79 -10.10
C SER A 208 -26.12 -20.25 -10.24
N SER A 209 -26.82 -20.03 -9.12
CA SER A 209 -28.20 -19.51 -9.09
C SER A 209 -28.27 -17.98 -9.13
N LEU A 210 -27.16 -17.27 -8.91
CA LEU A 210 -27.15 -15.82 -8.91
C LEU A 210 -27.34 -15.25 -10.33
N PRO A 211 -28.04 -14.12 -10.48
CA PRO A 211 -28.22 -13.48 -11.78
C PRO A 211 -26.87 -13.01 -12.36
N ARG A 212 -26.69 -13.19 -13.66
CA ARG A 212 -25.51 -12.70 -14.38
C ARG A 212 -25.84 -11.40 -15.11
N PRO A 213 -25.09 -10.31 -14.84
CA PRO A 213 -25.28 -9.07 -15.57
C PRO A 213 -24.97 -9.25 -17.07
N PRO A 214 -25.66 -8.52 -17.99
CA PRO A 214 -25.34 -8.54 -19.41
C PRO A 214 -23.94 -7.98 -19.67
N LEU A 215 -23.10 -8.70 -20.41
CA LEU A 215 -21.68 -8.35 -20.61
C LEU A 215 -21.51 -6.96 -21.23
N TRP A 216 -22.23 -6.65 -22.30
CA TRP A 216 -22.09 -5.39 -23.02
C TRP A 216 -22.52 -4.17 -22.20
N GLN A 217 -23.61 -4.30 -21.46
CA GLN A 217 -24.06 -3.23 -20.57
C GLN A 217 -23.06 -3.00 -19.43
N SER A 218 -22.63 -4.09 -18.77
CA SER A 218 -21.64 -4.03 -17.69
C SER A 218 -20.31 -3.43 -18.17
N PHE A 219 -19.87 -3.76 -19.39
CA PHE A 219 -18.68 -3.17 -19.99
C PHE A 219 -18.83 -1.66 -20.17
N LYS A 220 -19.94 -1.20 -20.77
CA LYS A 220 -20.19 0.25 -20.94
C LYS A 220 -20.18 1.01 -19.61
N GLU A 221 -20.79 0.44 -18.58
CA GLU A 221 -20.86 1.04 -17.25
C GLU A 221 -19.48 1.05 -16.55
N ALA A 222 -18.66 0.00 -16.74
CA ALA A 222 -17.33 -0.14 -16.16
C ALA A 222 -16.25 0.67 -16.90
N THR A 223 -16.48 1.02 -18.19
CA THR A 223 -15.48 1.71 -19.04
C THR A 223 -14.93 2.98 -18.38
N TRP A 224 -15.77 3.74 -17.72
CA TRP A 224 -15.35 4.97 -17.04
C TRP A 224 -14.40 4.69 -15.86
N GLY A 225 -14.61 3.62 -15.13
CA GLY A 225 -13.67 3.20 -14.08
C GLY A 225 -12.35 2.66 -14.66
N LEU A 226 -12.44 1.82 -15.71
CA LEU A 226 -11.28 1.25 -16.39
C LEU A 226 -10.41 2.30 -17.09
N ALA A 227 -11.00 3.42 -17.51
CA ALA A 227 -10.26 4.50 -18.18
C ALA A 227 -9.39 5.30 -17.20
N ALA A 228 -9.68 5.32 -15.89
CA ALA A 228 -8.93 6.11 -14.92
C ALA A 228 -7.43 5.74 -14.86
N PRO A 229 -7.04 4.47 -14.64
CA PRO A 229 -5.62 4.08 -14.67
C PRO A 229 -4.96 4.37 -16.02
N VAL A 230 -5.69 4.17 -17.12
CA VAL A 230 -5.17 4.43 -18.47
C VAL A 230 -4.89 5.93 -18.67
N LEU A 231 -5.78 6.79 -18.19
CA LEU A 231 -5.60 8.25 -18.25
C LEU A 231 -4.38 8.69 -17.42
N ILE A 232 -4.24 8.18 -16.20
CA ILE A 232 -3.15 8.53 -15.30
C ILE A 232 -1.81 8.06 -15.86
N LEU A 233 -1.68 6.74 -16.07
CA LEU A 233 -0.42 6.13 -16.50
C LEU A 233 -0.07 6.50 -17.95
N GLY A 234 -1.06 6.52 -18.83
CA GLY A 234 -0.89 6.90 -20.23
C GLY A 234 -0.47 8.36 -20.39
N GLY A 235 -1.08 9.28 -19.64
CA GLY A 235 -0.72 10.70 -19.65
C GLY A 235 0.68 10.97 -19.11
N MET A 236 1.09 10.28 -18.04
CA MET A 236 2.46 10.34 -17.55
C MET A 236 3.46 9.76 -18.55
N ARG A 237 3.12 8.63 -19.19
CA ARG A 237 3.98 8.02 -20.21
C ARG A 237 4.13 8.88 -21.46
N ALA A 238 3.07 9.57 -21.89
CA ALA A 238 3.09 10.50 -23.00
C ALA A 238 3.84 11.80 -22.67
N GLY A 239 4.28 12.00 -21.42
CA GLY A 239 4.92 13.23 -20.96
C GLY A 239 3.97 14.43 -20.84
N TRP A 240 2.65 14.20 -20.85
CA TRP A 240 1.66 15.26 -20.69
C TRP A 240 1.55 15.75 -19.26
N PHE A 241 1.80 14.85 -18.30
CA PHE A 241 1.63 15.11 -16.87
C PHE A 241 2.80 14.59 -16.07
N THR A 242 3.21 15.36 -15.08
CA THR A 242 3.97 14.87 -13.93
C THR A 242 3.06 14.02 -13.04
N PRO A 243 3.58 13.21 -12.10
CA PRO A 243 2.75 12.44 -11.17
C PRO A 243 1.75 13.29 -10.38
N THR A 244 2.16 14.51 -9.99
CA THR A 244 1.30 15.44 -9.25
C THR A 244 0.17 15.98 -10.12
N GLU A 245 0.47 16.37 -11.35
CA GLU A 245 -0.54 16.84 -12.32
C GLU A 245 -1.49 15.72 -12.73
N ALA A 246 -0.98 14.49 -12.92
CA ALA A 246 -1.81 13.32 -13.19
C ALA A 246 -2.82 13.05 -12.07
N ALA A 247 -2.42 13.26 -10.81
CA ALA A 247 -3.32 13.14 -9.66
C ALA A 247 -4.42 14.20 -9.70
N VAL A 248 -4.11 15.45 -10.04
CA VAL A 248 -5.10 16.52 -10.20
C VAL A 248 -6.08 16.21 -11.34
N VAL A 249 -5.58 15.75 -12.49
CA VAL A 249 -6.43 15.32 -13.62
C VAL A 249 -7.36 14.19 -13.20
N ALA A 250 -6.85 13.23 -12.41
CA ALA A 250 -7.66 12.12 -11.89
C ALA A 250 -8.76 12.57 -10.93
N VAL A 251 -8.53 13.63 -10.11
CA VAL A 251 -9.57 14.25 -9.27
C VAL A 251 -10.70 14.77 -10.13
N PHE A 252 -10.41 15.60 -11.12
CA PHE A 252 -11.44 16.15 -12.01
C PHE A 252 -12.15 15.06 -12.82
N TYR A 253 -11.43 14.07 -13.29
CA TYR A 253 -12.00 12.92 -13.98
C TYR A 253 -12.94 12.12 -13.06
N GLY A 254 -12.53 11.83 -11.84
CA GLY A 254 -13.36 11.13 -10.85
C GLY A 254 -14.63 11.89 -10.48
N LEU A 255 -14.53 13.22 -10.30
CA LEU A 255 -15.68 14.08 -10.09
C LEU A 255 -16.63 14.08 -11.29
N PHE A 256 -16.10 14.18 -12.51
CA PHE A 256 -16.90 14.08 -13.72
C PHE A 256 -17.65 12.74 -13.80
N VAL A 257 -16.97 11.63 -13.55
CA VAL A 257 -17.58 10.29 -13.55
C VAL A 257 -18.64 10.19 -12.44
N GLY A 258 -18.33 10.61 -11.22
CA GLY A 258 -19.24 10.48 -10.07
C GLY A 258 -20.44 11.40 -10.12
N MET A 259 -20.27 12.65 -10.56
CA MET A 259 -21.35 13.67 -10.55
C MET A 259 -22.16 13.69 -11.85
N VAL A 260 -21.51 13.56 -13.00
CA VAL A 260 -22.17 13.74 -14.31
C VAL A 260 -22.60 12.40 -14.90
N ILE A 261 -21.71 11.41 -14.94
CA ILE A 261 -21.95 10.12 -15.61
C ILE A 261 -22.79 9.20 -14.69
N HIS A 262 -22.29 8.91 -13.51
CA HIS A 262 -22.97 7.97 -12.59
C HIS A 262 -24.00 8.65 -11.70
N ARG A 263 -23.87 9.94 -11.48
CA ARG A 263 -24.76 10.76 -10.64
C ARG A 263 -24.93 10.22 -9.21
N THR A 264 -23.89 9.59 -8.71
CA THR A 264 -23.82 9.02 -7.36
C THR A 264 -23.34 10.05 -6.34
N ILE A 265 -22.51 11.00 -6.76
CA ILE A 265 -21.97 12.07 -5.90
C ILE A 265 -22.81 13.32 -6.09
N LYS A 266 -23.34 13.86 -4.98
CA LYS A 266 -24.10 15.12 -4.93
C LYS A 266 -23.22 16.23 -4.34
N TRP A 267 -23.61 17.49 -4.54
CA TRP A 267 -22.87 18.64 -4.00
C TRP A 267 -22.59 18.58 -2.48
N PRO A 268 -23.52 18.14 -1.60
CA PRO A 268 -23.22 18.00 -0.17
C PRO A 268 -22.16 16.94 0.13
N ASP A 269 -22.04 15.89 -0.71
CA ASP A 269 -21.08 14.82 -0.51
C ASP A 269 -19.65 15.31 -0.71
N LEU A 270 -19.44 16.36 -1.53
CA LEU A 270 -18.11 16.95 -1.77
C LEU A 270 -17.48 17.45 -0.48
N PHE A 271 -18.25 18.07 0.41
CA PHE A 271 -17.72 18.53 1.69
C PHE A 271 -17.20 17.37 2.54
N VAL A 272 -17.93 16.26 2.57
CA VAL A 272 -17.53 15.05 3.30
C VAL A 272 -16.29 14.42 2.66
N ILE A 273 -16.26 14.30 1.33
CA ILE A 273 -15.10 13.78 0.58
C ILE A 273 -13.87 14.63 0.85
N LEU A 274 -13.95 15.94 0.76
CA LEU A 274 -12.84 16.85 1.01
C LEU A 274 -12.36 16.79 2.46
N ARG A 275 -13.28 16.69 3.42
CA ARG A 275 -12.95 16.56 4.84
C ARG A 275 -12.21 15.26 5.11
N GLU A 276 -12.75 14.11 4.71
CA GLU A 276 -12.13 12.80 4.93
C GLU A 276 -10.75 12.71 4.26
N SER A 277 -10.64 13.19 3.01
CA SER A 277 -9.38 13.22 2.29
C SER A 277 -8.37 14.17 2.92
N GLY A 278 -8.82 15.31 3.42
CA GLY A 278 -8.00 16.28 4.13
C GLY A 278 -7.46 15.72 5.46
N GLU A 279 -8.30 15.06 6.24
CA GLU A 279 -7.92 14.39 7.50
C GLU A 279 -6.86 13.31 7.25
N LEU A 280 -7.07 12.42 6.28
CA LEU A 280 -6.10 11.38 5.91
C LEU A 280 -4.79 11.96 5.38
N SER A 281 -4.87 12.96 4.51
CA SER A 281 -3.69 13.63 3.96
C SER A 281 -2.87 14.33 5.04
N ALA A 282 -3.55 15.01 5.98
CA ALA A 282 -2.89 15.67 7.11
C ALA A 282 -2.17 14.66 8.01
N ILE A 283 -2.78 13.51 8.29
CA ILE A 283 -2.15 12.44 9.07
C ILE A 283 -0.89 11.93 8.36
N ILE A 284 -0.98 11.60 7.07
CA ILE A 284 0.17 11.07 6.31
C ILE A 284 1.31 12.10 6.26
N LEU A 285 1.02 13.34 5.91
CA LEU A 285 2.03 14.40 5.80
C LEU A 285 2.64 14.74 7.17
N LEU A 286 1.86 14.71 8.24
CA LEU A 286 2.37 14.90 9.61
C LEU A 286 3.33 13.77 9.99
N VAL A 287 2.98 12.50 9.69
CA VAL A 287 3.86 11.36 9.95
C VAL A 287 5.16 11.49 9.15
N VAL A 288 5.10 11.89 7.87
CA VAL A 288 6.28 12.14 7.03
C VAL A 288 7.20 13.21 7.64
N SER A 289 6.62 14.31 8.11
CA SER A 289 7.38 15.41 8.71
C SER A 289 8.07 15.01 10.01
N LEU A 290 7.34 14.32 10.90
CA LEU A 290 7.84 13.86 12.19
C LEU A 290 8.90 12.76 12.02
N ALA A 291 8.73 11.89 11.02
CA ALA A 291 9.73 10.91 10.66
C ALA A 291 11.01 11.54 10.08
N GLY A 292 10.92 12.71 9.44
CA GLY A 292 12.07 13.49 9.02
C GLY A 292 12.97 13.88 10.21
N ILE A 293 12.38 14.26 11.35
CA ILE A 293 13.10 14.52 12.61
C ILE A 293 13.79 13.24 13.11
N PHE A 294 13.08 12.11 13.08
CA PHE A 294 13.63 10.82 13.51
C PHE A 294 14.81 10.38 12.63
N ALA A 295 14.68 10.49 11.32
CA ALA A 295 15.74 10.15 10.36
C ALA A 295 16.98 11.04 10.54
N PHE A 296 16.79 12.35 10.79
CA PHE A 296 17.87 13.27 11.12
C PHE A 296 18.56 12.85 12.43
N SER A 297 17.80 12.44 13.45
CA SER A 297 18.36 11.96 14.72
C SER A 297 19.20 10.72 14.53
N LEU A 298 18.75 9.75 13.71
CA LEU A 298 19.51 8.54 13.39
C LEU A 298 20.87 8.86 12.75
N SER A 299 20.86 9.82 11.82
CA SER A 299 22.08 10.26 11.12
C SER A 299 23.04 11.00 12.08
N THR A 300 22.52 11.99 12.84
CA THR A 300 23.32 12.84 13.71
C THR A 300 23.91 12.09 14.90
N LEU A 301 23.18 11.09 15.42
CA LEU A 301 23.64 10.24 16.53
C LEU A 301 24.58 9.12 16.07
N GLY A 302 24.90 9.05 14.78
CA GLY A 302 25.79 8.04 14.23
C GLY A 302 25.30 6.62 14.40
N VAL A 303 23.96 6.40 14.35
CA VAL A 303 23.35 5.07 14.50
C VAL A 303 23.52 4.23 13.24
N ILE A 304 23.52 4.90 12.09
CA ILE A 304 23.45 4.26 10.77
C ILE A 304 24.70 3.42 10.51
N ASP A 305 25.89 3.96 10.71
CA ASP A 305 27.16 3.28 10.38
C ASP A 305 27.40 2.01 11.21
N PRO A 306 27.25 2.00 12.56
CA PRO A 306 27.39 0.78 13.34
C PRO A 306 26.42 -0.32 12.94
N VAL A 307 25.15 0.03 12.67
CA VAL A 307 24.13 -0.95 12.24
C VAL A 307 24.47 -1.50 10.86
N THR A 308 24.83 -0.65 9.92
CA THR A 308 25.27 -1.05 8.58
C THR A 308 26.47 -1.98 8.64
N ASN A 309 27.51 -1.58 9.40
CA ASN A 309 28.71 -2.39 9.55
C ASN A 309 28.45 -3.74 10.22
N ALA A 310 27.59 -3.80 11.23
CA ALA A 310 27.23 -5.05 11.89
C ALA A 310 26.50 -6.01 10.92
N ILE A 311 25.62 -5.49 10.07
CA ILE A 311 24.88 -6.29 9.10
C ILE A 311 25.81 -6.73 7.95
N VAL A 312 26.58 -5.82 7.38
CA VAL A 312 27.46 -6.10 6.24
C VAL A 312 28.59 -7.07 6.63
N ASN A 313 29.16 -6.91 7.84
CA ASN A 313 30.25 -7.77 8.34
C ASN A 313 29.73 -9.05 9.02
N SER A 314 28.43 -9.34 8.96
CA SER A 314 27.84 -10.56 9.57
C SER A 314 28.28 -11.87 8.92
N GLY A 315 28.95 -11.83 7.75
CA GLY A 315 29.36 -13.01 7.00
C GLY A 315 28.23 -13.74 6.25
N LEU A 316 27.00 -13.21 6.27
CA LEU A 316 25.84 -13.86 5.65
C LEU A 316 25.83 -13.78 4.11
N GLY A 317 26.68 -12.95 3.51
CA GLY A 317 26.63 -12.66 2.08
C GLY A 317 25.39 -11.86 1.66
N GLU A 318 25.31 -11.49 0.40
CA GLU A 318 24.27 -10.60 -0.14
C GLU A 318 22.83 -11.12 0.08
N TYR A 319 22.56 -12.37 -0.35
CA TYR A 319 21.21 -12.96 -0.19
C TYR A 319 20.86 -13.27 1.27
N GLY A 320 21.87 -13.58 2.10
CA GLY A 320 21.66 -13.78 3.54
C GLY A 320 21.25 -12.49 4.24
N VAL A 321 21.92 -11.38 3.92
CA VAL A 321 21.58 -10.05 4.42
C VAL A 321 20.19 -9.63 3.93
N LEU A 322 19.88 -9.78 2.65
CA LEU A 322 18.56 -9.48 2.10
C LEU A 322 17.47 -10.29 2.82
N SER A 323 17.68 -11.58 3.03
CA SER A 323 16.74 -12.46 3.74
C SER A 323 16.54 -12.02 5.19
N LEU A 324 17.62 -11.64 5.89
CA LEU A 324 17.58 -11.10 7.26
C LEU A 324 16.74 -9.82 7.32
N LEU A 325 16.97 -8.88 6.38
CA LEU A 325 16.23 -7.63 6.30
C LEU A 325 14.74 -7.87 6.03
N ILE A 326 14.42 -8.77 5.11
CA ILE A 326 13.03 -9.13 4.80
C ILE A 326 12.35 -9.74 6.01
N LEU A 327 12.99 -10.68 6.71
CA LEU A 327 12.44 -11.31 7.90
C LEU A 327 12.19 -10.29 9.02
N MET A 328 13.15 -9.41 9.26
CA MET A 328 13.02 -8.31 10.21
C MET A 328 11.83 -7.41 9.85
N LEU A 329 11.75 -7.01 8.58
CA LEU A 329 10.68 -6.15 8.10
C LEU A 329 9.30 -6.86 8.12
N ILE A 330 9.21 -8.17 7.86
CA ILE A 330 7.96 -8.93 8.01
C ILE A 330 7.48 -8.85 9.46
N THR A 331 8.37 -9.08 10.41
CA THR A 331 8.04 -9.00 11.84
C THR A 331 7.55 -7.61 12.22
N VAL A 332 8.27 -6.58 11.83
CA VAL A 332 7.88 -5.18 12.07
C VAL A 332 6.57 -4.81 11.36
N GLY A 333 6.38 -5.29 10.15
CA GLY A 333 5.19 -5.03 9.33
C GLY A 333 3.90 -5.64 9.84
N MET A 334 3.98 -6.55 10.81
CA MET A 334 2.80 -7.04 11.52
C MET A 334 2.24 -6.00 12.48
N PHE A 335 3.03 -4.97 12.85
CA PHE A 335 2.68 -3.95 13.85
C PHE A 335 2.60 -2.53 13.29
N LEU A 336 3.34 -2.23 12.20
CA LEU A 336 3.42 -0.91 11.60
C LEU A 336 2.74 -0.88 10.24
N ASP A 337 2.15 0.28 9.92
CA ASP A 337 1.65 0.57 8.58
C ASP A 337 2.80 0.80 7.57
N GLY A 338 2.50 0.71 6.28
CA GLY A 338 3.51 0.78 5.23
C GLY A 338 4.27 2.10 5.15
N VAL A 339 3.58 3.21 5.35
CA VAL A 339 4.22 4.53 5.31
C VAL A 339 5.22 4.66 6.46
N SER A 340 4.83 4.27 7.67
CA SER A 340 5.71 4.28 8.85
C SER A 340 6.93 3.37 8.66
N ILE A 341 6.77 2.19 8.05
CA ILE A 341 7.89 1.30 7.74
C ILE A 341 8.90 1.98 6.82
N PHE A 342 8.45 2.63 5.75
CA PHE A 342 9.36 3.32 4.84
C PHE A 342 10.11 4.46 5.55
N LEU A 343 9.39 5.27 6.30
CA LEU A 343 9.97 6.43 6.97
C LEU A 343 11.00 6.08 8.05
N ILE A 344 10.82 4.95 8.74
CA ILE A 344 11.74 4.49 9.79
C ILE A 344 12.91 3.72 9.18
N PHE A 345 12.62 2.76 8.31
CA PHE A 345 13.61 1.77 7.91
C PHE A 345 14.37 2.14 6.65
N VAL A 346 13.78 2.89 5.70
CA VAL A 346 14.51 3.27 4.48
C VAL A 346 15.80 4.04 4.79
N PRO A 347 15.82 5.04 5.68
CA PRO A 347 17.07 5.73 6.05
C PRO A 347 18.13 4.79 6.65
N LEU A 348 17.72 3.77 7.41
CA LEU A 348 18.62 2.77 8.00
C LEU A 348 19.12 1.75 6.97
N LEU A 349 18.29 1.38 6.01
CA LEU A 349 18.58 0.36 5.02
C LEU A 349 19.31 0.90 3.80
N TRP A 350 19.16 2.19 3.51
CA TRP A 350 19.74 2.82 2.33
C TRP A 350 21.26 2.65 2.20
N PRO A 351 22.09 2.78 3.24
CA PRO A 351 23.52 2.50 3.15
C PRO A 351 23.85 1.04 2.79
N ILE A 352 23.01 0.10 3.23
CA ILE A 352 23.16 -1.32 2.89
C ILE A 352 22.84 -1.54 1.40
N VAL A 353 21.77 -0.89 0.91
CA VAL A 353 21.41 -0.90 -0.53
C VAL A 353 22.57 -0.38 -1.37
N GLN A 354 23.19 0.71 -0.95
CA GLN A 354 24.34 1.30 -1.64
C GLN A 354 25.57 0.39 -1.58
N PHE A 355 25.84 -0.26 -0.46
CA PHE A 355 26.96 -1.17 -0.28
C PHE A 355 26.88 -2.37 -1.25
N TYR A 356 25.71 -3.01 -1.34
CA TYR A 356 25.48 -4.13 -2.25
C TYR A 356 25.15 -3.70 -3.68
N LYS A 357 25.06 -2.39 -3.95
CA LYS A 357 24.71 -1.81 -5.25
C LYS A 357 23.36 -2.32 -5.79
N TRP A 358 22.41 -2.55 -4.89
CA TRP A 358 21.06 -2.94 -5.30
C TRP A 358 20.39 -1.79 -6.04
N ASP A 359 19.64 -2.14 -7.09
CA ASP A 359 18.87 -1.14 -7.82
C ASP A 359 17.80 -0.51 -6.90
N PRO A 360 17.78 0.85 -6.77
CA PRO A 360 16.85 1.54 -5.89
C PRO A 360 15.38 1.25 -6.18
N VAL A 361 15.02 1.09 -7.46
CA VAL A 361 13.63 0.84 -7.90
C VAL A 361 13.23 -0.59 -7.55
N TRP A 362 14.10 -1.57 -7.81
CA TRP A 362 13.88 -2.97 -7.45
C TRP A 362 13.72 -3.15 -5.94
N PHE A 363 14.58 -2.53 -5.15
CA PHE A 363 14.49 -2.60 -3.70
C PHE A 363 13.19 -1.96 -3.19
N GLY A 364 12.75 -0.87 -3.79
CA GLY A 364 11.47 -0.24 -3.49
C GLY A 364 10.27 -1.16 -3.75
N VAL A 365 10.30 -1.94 -4.83
CA VAL A 365 9.27 -2.93 -5.13
C VAL A 365 9.27 -4.06 -4.09
N ILE A 366 10.44 -4.57 -3.70
CA ILE A 366 10.54 -5.61 -2.64
C ILE A 366 9.98 -5.10 -1.31
N LEU A 367 10.35 -3.88 -0.90
CA LEU A 367 9.82 -3.28 0.31
C LEU A 367 8.30 -3.12 0.24
N THR A 368 7.78 -2.71 -0.91
CA THR A 368 6.33 -2.55 -1.10
C THR A 368 5.61 -3.90 -1.09
N LEU A 369 6.16 -4.94 -1.72
CA LEU A 369 5.64 -6.32 -1.63
C LEU A 369 5.59 -6.81 -0.18
N LYS A 370 6.64 -6.53 0.57
CA LYS A 370 6.71 -6.88 1.99
C LYS A 370 5.64 -6.12 2.80
N VAL A 371 5.43 -4.83 2.53
CA VAL A 371 4.36 -4.06 3.17
C VAL A 371 2.99 -4.62 2.82
N ALA A 372 2.78 -4.98 1.55
CA ALA A 372 1.55 -5.64 1.09
C ALA A 372 1.26 -6.92 1.90
N LEU A 373 2.26 -7.78 2.10
CA LEU A 373 2.15 -8.96 2.96
C LEU A 373 1.74 -8.58 4.39
N GLY A 374 2.35 -7.55 4.98
CA GLY A 374 2.05 -7.07 6.33
C GLY A 374 0.61 -6.60 6.51
N GLN A 375 0.01 -5.98 5.48
CA GLN A 375 -1.34 -5.41 5.54
C GLN A 375 -2.45 -6.44 5.76
N PHE A 376 -2.21 -7.72 5.51
CA PHE A 376 -3.15 -8.80 5.80
C PHE A 376 -2.57 -9.94 6.64
N THR A 377 -1.38 -9.72 7.26
CA THR A 377 -0.78 -10.66 8.21
C THR A 377 -1.19 -10.30 9.64
N PRO A 378 -1.88 -11.20 10.38
CA PRO A 378 -2.18 -10.98 11.80
C PRO A 378 -0.90 -10.67 12.61
N PRO A 379 -0.94 -9.88 13.71
CA PRO A 379 -2.12 -9.52 14.50
C PRO A 379 -2.82 -8.21 14.12
N LEU A 380 -2.16 -7.21 13.51
CA LEU A 380 -2.84 -5.94 13.21
C LEU A 380 -3.52 -5.94 11.84
N ALA A 381 -2.81 -6.32 10.78
CA ALA A 381 -3.39 -6.63 9.46
C ALA A 381 -4.51 -5.67 9.01
N VAL A 382 -4.21 -4.39 8.76
CA VAL A 382 -5.21 -3.32 8.61
C VAL A 382 -6.30 -3.64 7.57
N ASN A 383 -5.93 -4.20 6.41
CA ASN A 383 -6.90 -4.58 5.38
C ASN A 383 -7.81 -5.72 5.84
N LEU A 384 -7.22 -6.70 6.52
CA LEU A 384 -7.96 -7.83 7.06
C LEU A 384 -8.92 -7.39 8.18
N MET A 385 -8.49 -6.43 9.02
CA MET A 385 -9.34 -5.87 10.08
C MET A 385 -10.58 -5.19 9.49
N VAL A 386 -10.42 -4.41 8.42
CA VAL A 386 -11.55 -3.78 7.71
C VAL A 386 -12.49 -4.84 7.15
N SER A 387 -11.96 -5.83 6.45
CA SER A 387 -12.73 -6.93 5.87
C SER A 387 -13.47 -7.76 6.92
N CYS A 388 -12.82 -8.05 8.07
CA CYS A 388 -13.43 -8.77 9.19
C CYS A 388 -14.60 -8.00 9.81
N ARG A 389 -14.47 -6.67 9.95
CA ARG A 389 -15.57 -5.82 10.44
C ARG A 389 -16.78 -5.88 9.52
N ILE A 390 -16.57 -5.83 8.20
CA ILE A 390 -17.66 -5.92 7.22
C ILE A 390 -18.31 -7.32 7.24
N ALA A 391 -17.50 -8.37 7.38
CA ALA A 391 -17.96 -9.76 7.43
C ALA A 391 -18.60 -10.15 8.77
N GLY A 392 -18.43 -9.35 9.83
CA GLY A 392 -18.91 -9.65 11.16
C GLY A 392 -18.21 -10.85 11.81
N VAL A 393 -16.91 -11.07 11.52
CA VAL A 393 -16.11 -12.19 12.03
C VAL A 393 -14.89 -11.71 12.81
N ARG A 394 -14.37 -12.56 13.69
CA ARG A 394 -13.11 -12.29 14.38
C ARG A 394 -11.93 -12.61 13.47
N MET A 395 -10.82 -11.90 13.67
CA MET A 395 -9.61 -12.07 12.85
C MET A 395 -9.02 -13.48 12.98
N GLU A 396 -9.09 -14.08 14.15
CA GLU A 396 -8.58 -15.43 14.41
C GLU A 396 -9.23 -16.50 13.53
N GLU A 397 -10.49 -16.29 13.15
CA GLU A 397 -11.23 -17.21 12.27
C GLU A 397 -10.71 -17.21 10.82
N THR A 398 -10.00 -16.14 10.43
CA THR A 398 -9.44 -15.99 9.09
C THR A 398 -8.07 -16.63 8.93
N VAL A 399 -7.33 -16.89 10.01
CA VAL A 399 -5.91 -17.30 9.99
C VAL A 399 -5.66 -18.51 9.10
N ARG A 400 -6.52 -19.52 9.15
CA ARG A 400 -6.40 -20.76 8.35
C ARG A 400 -6.49 -20.50 6.83
N TRP A 401 -7.19 -19.44 6.42
CA TRP A 401 -7.36 -19.08 5.02
C TRP A 401 -6.26 -18.13 4.54
N VAL A 402 -5.97 -17.14 5.36
CA VAL A 402 -4.94 -16.12 5.11
C VAL A 402 -3.56 -16.75 4.92
N GLY A 403 -3.22 -17.81 5.67
CA GLY A 403 -1.93 -18.48 5.55
C GLY A 403 -1.60 -18.95 4.13
N TRP A 404 -2.57 -19.48 3.39
CA TRP A 404 -2.36 -19.89 1.99
C TRP A 404 -2.15 -18.71 1.05
N MET A 405 -2.85 -17.60 1.30
CA MET A 405 -2.72 -16.37 0.52
C MET A 405 -1.37 -15.69 0.80
N LEU A 406 -0.94 -15.66 2.07
CA LEU A 406 0.39 -15.19 2.46
C LEU A 406 1.49 -15.99 1.78
N PHE A 407 1.36 -17.32 1.78
CA PHE A 407 2.34 -18.19 1.13
C PHE A 407 2.44 -17.91 -0.37
N SER A 408 1.30 -17.78 -1.06
CA SER A 408 1.32 -17.50 -2.51
C SER A 408 1.93 -16.13 -2.83
N MET A 409 1.62 -15.10 -2.05
CA MET A 409 2.19 -13.77 -2.27
C MET A 409 3.67 -13.69 -1.86
N PHE A 410 4.07 -14.46 -0.84
CA PHE A 410 5.49 -14.62 -0.48
C PHE A 410 6.30 -15.24 -1.64
N LEU A 411 5.74 -16.22 -2.37
CA LEU A 411 6.38 -16.78 -3.55
C LEU A 411 6.59 -15.73 -4.66
N VAL A 412 5.67 -14.80 -4.82
CA VAL A 412 5.86 -13.67 -5.76
C VAL A 412 7.01 -12.78 -5.31
N MET A 413 7.11 -12.47 -4.02
CA MET A 413 8.23 -11.71 -3.49
C MET A 413 9.57 -12.42 -3.75
N VAL A 414 9.63 -13.72 -3.49
CA VAL A 414 10.83 -14.54 -3.80
C VAL A 414 11.12 -14.52 -5.30
N ALA A 415 10.12 -14.62 -6.15
CA ALA A 415 10.31 -14.53 -7.60
C ALA A 415 10.90 -13.19 -8.03
N VAL A 416 10.44 -12.07 -7.48
CA VAL A 416 10.99 -10.72 -7.77
C VAL A 416 12.42 -10.56 -7.24
N ILE A 417 12.76 -11.23 -6.14
CA ILE A 417 14.14 -11.26 -5.62
C ILE A 417 15.07 -12.04 -6.55
N VAL A 418 14.65 -13.23 -6.98
CA VAL A 418 15.46 -14.12 -7.83
C VAL A 418 15.56 -13.59 -9.27
N TRP A 419 14.49 -12.97 -9.75
CA TRP A 419 14.40 -12.38 -11.10
C TRP A 419 14.08 -10.90 -11.03
N PRO A 420 15.07 -10.01 -10.82
CA PRO A 420 14.88 -8.56 -10.74
C PRO A 420 14.20 -7.96 -11.96
N GLU A 421 14.32 -8.60 -13.13
CA GLU A 421 13.66 -8.15 -14.37
C GLU A 421 12.13 -8.14 -14.28
N LEU A 422 11.53 -8.90 -13.37
CA LEU A 422 10.09 -8.82 -13.11
C LEU A 422 9.66 -7.41 -12.64
N ALA A 423 10.56 -6.68 -11.98
CA ALA A 423 10.32 -5.30 -11.58
C ALA A 423 10.98 -4.30 -12.53
N LEU A 424 12.17 -4.60 -13.09
CA LEU A 424 12.98 -3.63 -13.82
C LEU A 424 12.76 -3.64 -15.33
N TRP A 425 12.18 -4.69 -15.90
CA TRP A 425 11.96 -4.77 -17.34
C TRP A 425 11.07 -3.64 -17.86
N LEU A 426 9.93 -3.39 -17.23
CA LEU A 426 8.98 -2.38 -17.69
C LEU A 426 9.52 -0.93 -17.56
N PRO A 427 10.12 -0.52 -16.41
CA PRO A 427 10.78 0.78 -16.33
C PRO A 427 11.83 0.99 -17.40
N ARG A 428 12.73 0.02 -17.62
CA ARG A 428 13.78 0.10 -18.64
C ARG A 428 13.20 0.19 -20.07
N TYR A 429 12.17 -0.60 -20.37
CA TYR A 429 11.46 -0.54 -21.65
C TYR A 429 10.79 0.82 -21.88
N LEU A 430 10.31 1.46 -20.83
CA LEU A 430 9.69 2.77 -20.88
C LEU A 430 10.71 3.93 -20.87
N GLY A 431 12.00 3.65 -20.64
CA GLY A 431 13.08 4.64 -20.64
C GLY A 431 13.20 5.46 -19.35
N TYR A 432 12.80 4.85 -18.21
CA TYR A 432 12.95 5.43 -16.88
C TYR A 432 14.23 4.96 -16.20
#